data_83fbe4d401b92da634d1a84a6075299d
#
_entry.id   83fbe4d401b92da634d1a84a6075299d
#
_cell.length_a   1.000
_cell.length_b   1.000
_cell.length_c   1.000
_cell.angle_alpha   90.00
_cell.angle_beta   90.00
_cell.angle_gamma   90.00
#
_symmetry.space_group_name_H-M   'P 1'
#
loop_
_entity.id
_entity.type
_entity.pdbx_description
1 polymer ?
#
loop_
_entity_poly.entity_id
_entity_poly.type
_entity_poly.pdbx_seq_one_letter_code
_entity_poly.pdbx_strand_id
1 'polypeptide(L)'
;MKKLTLLSALLAVVFTVNAGEMLLRAMTFNLRCPVEADGVNQWKFRKDIAADLVRFHDPDVWGAQEATKTQIDDLLERLPDYDYIGVGRDDGKQGGEHAPIFYKRNRFVVEKSGNFWIAEPEKMNIPGSKGWDSDYPRVTTWAVMLDKVSGKRFFYMNTHLDHIGRDARHEGAKLLLAQAARLSEGLPVMVSGDFNATPKDDPILVMTDPTNPQSLINTRRSAKFVYGPDWSFHDFGRIKPSERPWLDYIFVDRRWTALTCACLSEYYGELFPTDHCPVLVVLSLKQDIFIHNLRWGAVHNWRSLLL
;
A
#
# COMPACT_ATOMS: atom_id res chain seq x y z
N MET A 1 -33.06 -42.96 20.02
CA MET A 1 -31.89 -42.06 20.09
C MET A 1 -31.61 -41.56 18.69
N LYS A 2 -32.05 -40.33 18.35
CA LYS A 2 -31.83 -39.70 17.05
C LYS A 2 -30.53 -38.92 17.11
N LYS A 3 -29.54 -39.32 16.29
CA LYS A 3 -28.28 -38.58 16.14
C LYS A 3 -28.56 -37.33 15.30
N LEU A 4 -28.42 -36.18 15.93
CA LEU A 4 -28.46 -34.87 15.26
C LEU A 4 -27.06 -34.62 14.68
N THR A 5 -26.93 -34.72 13.37
CA THR A 5 -25.72 -34.35 12.65
C THR A 5 -25.75 -32.84 12.42
N LEU A 6 -24.92 -32.09 13.16
CA LEU A 6 -24.72 -30.66 12.94
C LEU A 6 -23.87 -30.50 11.67
N LEU A 7 -24.48 -30.02 10.58
CA LEU A 7 -23.81 -29.64 9.36
C LEU A 7 -23.34 -28.18 9.54
N SER A 8 -22.09 -27.99 9.89
CA SER A 8 -21.46 -26.67 9.91
C SER A 8 -21.22 -26.21 8.46
N ALA A 9 -22.07 -25.33 8.00
CA ALA A 9 -21.91 -24.68 6.72
C ALA A 9 -20.74 -23.65 6.84
N LEU A 10 -19.57 -24.04 6.33
CA LEU A 10 -18.44 -23.13 6.12
C LEU A 10 -18.86 -22.18 4.99
N LEU A 11 -19.13 -20.91 5.31
CA LEU A 11 -19.46 -19.89 4.32
C LEU A 11 -18.17 -19.49 3.60
N ALA A 12 -17.79 -20.23 2.56
CA ALA A 12 -16.76 -19.83 1.64
C ALA A 12 -17.28 -18.65 0.82
N VAL A 13 -16.77 -17.44 1.07
CA VAL A 13 -17.02 -16.30 0.20
C VAL A 13 -16.27 -16.54 -1.10
N VAL A 14 -16.93 -17.16 -2.06
CA VAL A 14 -16.40 -17.34 -3.41
C VAL A 14 -16.58 -16.03 -4.17
N PHE A 15 -15.49 -15.27 -4.32
CA PHE A 15 -15.46 -14.16 -5.27
C PHE A 15 -15.43 -14.77 -6.69
N THR A 16 -16.51 -14.65 -7.45
CA THR A 16 -16.46 -14.93 -8.89
C THR A 16 -15.66 -13.83 -9.58
N VAL A 17 -14.45 -14.14 -10.02
CA VAL A 17 -13.65 -13.24 -10.84
C VAL A 17 -14.26 -13.24 -12.24
N ASN A 18 -14.82 -12.10 -12.63
CA ASN A 18 -15.21 -11.89 -14.02
C ASN A 18 -13.94 -11.84 -14.89
N ALA A 19 -13.95 -12.47 -16.06
CA ALA A 19 -12.85 -12.39 -17.03
C ALA A 19 -12.54 -10.91 -17.30
N GLY A 20 -11.30 -10.48 -16.95
CA GLY A 20 -10.85 -9.10 -17.08
C GLY A 20 -10.86 -8.26 -15.78
N GLU A 21 -11.31 -8.80 -14.64
CA GLU A 21 -11.17 -8.17 -13.33
C GLU A 21 -9.83 -8.57 -12.69
N MET A 22 -9.08 -7.59 -12.15
CA MET A 22 -7.88 -7.87 -11.36
C MET A 22 -8.23 -7.78 -9.88
N LEU A 23 -8.01 -8.85 -9.14
CA LEU A 23 -8.02 -8.83 -7.68
C LEU A 23 -6.59 -8.71 -7.16
N LEU A 24 -6.37 -7.77 -6.26
CA LEU A 24 -5.06 -7.47 -5.66
C LEU A 24 -5.18 -7.47 -4.13
N ARG A 25 -4.35 -8.28 -3.49
CA ARG A 25 -4.12 -8.23 -2.04
C ARG A 25 -2.92 -7.33 -1.79
N ALA A 26 -3.16 -6.14 -1.24
CA ALA A 26 -2.11 -5.19 -0.92
C ALA A 26 -2.02 -4.97 0.59
N MET A 27 -0.79 -4.80 1.11
CA MET A 27 -0.56 -4.59 2.54
C MET A 27 0.41 -3.42 2.75
N THR A 28 0.24 -2.69 3.84
CA THR A 28 1.28 -1.80 4.40
C THR A 28 1.70 -2.34 5.76
N PHE A 29 3.02 -2.34 6.01
CA PHE A 29 3.61 -2.98 7.17
C PHE A 29 4.83 -2.21 7.67
N ASN A 30 4.67 -1.35 8.66
CA ASN A 30 5.81 -0.77 9.37
C ASN A 30 6.50 -1.88 10.18
N LEU A 31 7.78 -2.15 9.88
CA LEU A 31 8.54 -3.26 10.46
C LEU A 31 9.17 -2.91 11.80
N ARG A 32 9.15 -1.66 12.23
CA ARG A 32 9.96 -1.14 13.32
C ARG A 32 11.45 -1.43 13.08
N CYS A 33 12.25 -0.42 12.90
CA CYS A 33 13.70 -0.54 12.71
C CYS A 33 14.34 -1.22 13.94
N PRO A 34 15.51 -1.84 13.79
CA PRO A 34 16.20 -2.51 14.89
C PRO A 34 16.66 -1.50 15.94
N VAL A 35 16.07 -1.55 17.13
CA VAL A 35 16.41 -0.72 18.29
C VAL A 35 16.69 -1.60 19.49
N GLU A 36 17.87 -1.47 20.10
CA GLU A 36 18.26 -2.28 21.26
C GLU A 36 17.33 -2.07 22.46
N ALA A 37 16.81 -0.84 22.65
CA ALA A 37 15.89 -0.50 23.70
C ALA A 37 14.53 -1.23 23.63
N ASP A 38 14.19 -1.83 22.47
CA ASP A 38 12.96 -2.62 22.33
C ASP A 38 13.02 -3.96 23.10
N GLY A 39 14.18 -4.34 23.68
CA GLY A 39 14.32 -5.49 24.59
C GLY A 39 13.89 -6.80 23.94
N VAL A 40 12.84 -7.42 24.46
CA VAL A 40 12.27 -8.67 23.94
C VAL A 40 11.64 -8.50 22.55
N ASN A 41 11.31 -7.27 22.16
CA ASN A 41 10.73 -6.94 20.86
C ASN A 41 11.80 -6.55 19.82
N GLN A 42 13.09 -6.77 20.06
CA GLN A 42 14.13 -6.57 19.05
C GLN A 42 13.86 -7.42 17.80
N TRP A 43 14.24 -6.89 16.63
CA TRP A 43 14.02 -7.55 15.34
C TRP A 43 14.45 -9.04 15.32
N LYS A 44 15.59 -9.36 15.91
CA LYS A 44 16.10 -10.75 15.95
C LYS A 44 15.13 -11.77 16.56
N PHE A 45 14.19 -11.33 17.40
CA PHE A 45 13.18 -12.19 18.03
C PHE A 45 11.84 -12.18 17.29
N ARG A 46 11.58 -11.19 16.41
CA ARG A 46 10.30 -11.04 15.68
C ARG A 46 10.40 -11.34 14.20
N LYS A 47 11.58 -11.48 13.62
CA LYS A 47 11.74 -11.65 12.17
C LYS A 47 11.00 -12.87 11.60
N ASP A 48 10.95 -13.97 12.36
CA ASP A 48 10.25 -15.19 11.93
C ASP A 48 8.73 -14.97 11.97
N ILE A 49 8.20 -14.43 13.06
CA ILE A 49 6.75 -14.14 13.17
C ILE A 49 6.28 -13.03 12.21
N ALA A 50 7.14 -12.06 11.89
CA ALA A 50 6.85 -11.07 10.86
C ALA A 50 6.76 -11.71 9.46
N ALA A 51 7.67 -12.62 9.14
CA ALA A 51 7.62 -13.39 7.90
C ALA A 51 6.42 -14.35 7.86
N ASP A 52 6.07 -15.01 8.98
CA ASP A 52 4.92 -15.90 9.07
C ASP A 52 3.59 -15.14 8.87
N LEU A 53 3.48 -13.92 9.40
CA LEU A 53 2.34 -13.03 9.15
C LEU A 53 2.19 -12.76 7.64
N VAL A 54 3.27 -12.37 6.97
CA VAL A 54 3.25 -12.14 5.51
C VAL A 54 2.89 -13.43 4.77
N ARG A 55 3.47 -14.57 5.16
CA ARG A 55 3.20 -15.87 4.53
C ARG A 55 1.74 -16.29 4.68
N PHE A 56 1.16 -16.11 5.88
CA PHE A 56 -0.22 -16.50 6.17
C PHE A 56 -1.23 -15.63 5.43
N HIS A 57 -1.04 -14.30 5.45
CA HIS A 57 -1.93 -13.37 4.79
C HIS A 57 -1.70 -13.26 3.29
N ASP A 58 -0.57 -13.71 2.80
CA ASP A 58 -0.22 -13.89 1.39
C ASP A 58 -0.52 -12.65 0.51
N PRO A 59 -0.05 -11.42 0.88
CA PRO A 59 -0.26 -10.24 0.05
C PRO A 59 0.44 -10.41 -1.31
N ASP A 60 -0.16 -9.88 -2.36
CA ASP A 60 0.43 -9.92 -3.70
C ASP A 60 1.54 -8.88 -3.84
N VAL A 61 1.31 -7.70 -3.26
CA VAL A 61 2.27 -6.59 -3.14
C VAL A 61 2.14 -5.97 -1.75
N TRP A 62 3.23 -5.46 -1.20
CA TRP A 62 3.17 -4.75 0.07
C TRP A 62 4.31 -3.75 0.22
N GLY A 63 3.99 -2.64 0.89
CA GLY A 63 4.94 -1.61 1.27
C GLY A 63 5.39 -1.81 2.71
N ALA A 64 6.70 -1.78 2.96
CA ALA A 64 7.22 -1.73 4.32
C ALA A 64 7.69 -0.32 4.67
N GLN A 65 7.76 -0.03 5.97
CA GLN A 65 8.35 1.19 6.51
C GLN A 65 9.35 0.81 7.59
N GLU A 66 10.29 1.69 7.90
CA GLU A 66 11.41 1.49 8.83
C GLU A 66 12.32 0.30 8.49
N ALA A 67 12.21 -0.21 7.28
CA ALA A 67 12.93 -1.41 6.86
C ALA A 67 14.42 -1.10 6.65
N THR A 68 15.30 -1.65 7.48
CA THR A 68 16.73 -1.64 7.20
C THR A 68 17.09 -2.72 6.18
N LYS A 69 18.26 -2.58 5.52
CA LYS A 69 18.71 -3.59 4.55
C LYS A 69 18.81 -5.00 5.17
N THR A 70 19.23 -5.10 6.42
CA THR A 70 19.28 -6.38 7.15
C THR A 70 17.90 -7.00 7.32
N GLN A 71 16.88 -6.19 7.66
CA GLN A 71 15.51 -6.69 7.78
C GLN A 71 14.94 -7.13 6.43
N ILE A 72 15.24 -6.40 5.36
CA ILE A 72 14.86 -6.79 4.00
C ILE A 72 15.46 -8.15 3.63
N ASP A 73 16.77 -8.35 3.90
CA ASP A 73 17.45 -9.60 3.59
C ASP A 73 16.91 -10.77 4.42
N ASP A 74 16.68 -10.55 5.72
CA ASP A 74 16.07 -11.55 6.60
C ASP A 74 14.67 -11.98 6.12
N LEU A 75 13.88 -11.03 5.59
CA LEU A 75 12.55 -11.33 5.05
C LEU A 75 12.62 -12.05 3.70
N LEU A 76 13.51 -11.66 2.79
CA LEU A 76 13.67 -12.35 1.50
C LEU A 76 14.15 -13.78 1.64
N GLU A 77 15.02 -14.07 2.64
CA GLU A 77 15.43 -15.41 2.97
C GLU A 77 14.23 -16.29 3.37
N ARG A 78 13.27 -15.73 4.10
CA ARG A 78 12.07 -16.43 4.61
C ARG A 78 10.89 -16.44 3.66
N LEU A 79 10.87 -15.51 2.71
CA LEU A 79 9.80 -15.28 1.74
C LEU A 79 10.34 -15.36 0.30
N PRO A 80 10.81 -16.55 -0.15
CA PRO A 80 11.53 -16.69 -1.42
C PRO A 80 10.68 -16.37 -2.66
N ASP A 81 9.36 -16.30 -2.54
CA ASP A 81 8.47 -15.93 -3.64
C ASP A 81 8.41 -14.42 -3.90
N TYR A 82 8.96 -13.63 -2.97
CA TYR A 82 8.96 -12.17 -3.09
C TYR A 82 10.30 -11.65 -3.61
N ASP A 83 10.21 -10.48 -4.22
CA ASP A 83 11.33 -9.59 -4.53
C ASP A 83 10.97 -8.19 -4.04
N TYR A 84 11.90 -7.26 -4.09
CA TYR A 84 11.64 -5.89 -3.65
C TYR A 84 12.30 -4.85 -4.54
N ILE A 85 11.79 -3.62 -4.44
CA ILE A 85 12.41 -2.41 -4.95
C ILE A 85 12.43 -1.34 -3.85
N GLY A 86 13.39 -0.44 -3.92
CA GLY A 86 13.57 0.65 -2.96
C GLY A 86 15.03 0.81 -2.56
N VAL A 87 15.34 1.95 -1.99
CA VAL A 87 16.68 2.34 -1.55
C VAL A 87 16.64 2.91 -0.14
N GLY A 88 17.80 2.92 0.52
CA GLY A 88 17.98 3.54 1.83
C GLY A 88 17.88 5.06 1.77
N ARG A 89 17.22 5.63 2.77
CA ARG A 89 16.90 7.06 2.82
C ARG A 89 18.11 7.98 2.95
N ASP A 90 19.23 7.46 3.50
CA ASP A 90 20.39 8.29 3.81
C ASP A 90 21.32 8.51 2.61
N ASP A 91 21.49 7.49 1.77
CA ASP A 91 22.47 7.49 0.68
C ASP A 91 21.90 7.13 -0.70
N GLY A 92 20.63 6.81 -0.77
CA GLY A 92 20.00 6.34 -2.01
C GLY A 92 20.49 4.96 -2.47
N LYS A 93 21.08 4.20 -1.55
CA LYS A 93 21.58 2.83 -1.77
C LYS A 93 21.09 1.89 -0.68
N GLN A 94 21.87 1.67 0.38
CA GLN A 94 21.55 0.75 1.47
C GLN A 94 21.56 1.41 2.86
N GLY A 95 21.95 2.69 2.93
CA GLY A 95 22.06 3.43 4.18
C GLY A 95 20.73 3.89 4.73
N GLY A 96 20.52 3.64 6.03
CA GLY A 96 19.34 4.03 6.76
C GLY A 96 18.12 3.14 6.48
N GLU A 97 16.96 3.64 6.86
CA GLU A 97 15.68 2.98 6.64
C GLU A 97 15.24 3.11 5.17
N HIS A 98 14.56 2.10 4.67
CA HIS A 98 13.92 2.06 3.37
C HIS A 98 12.40 2.18 3.54
N ALA A 99 11.73 2.59 2.48
CA ALA A 99 10.30 2.41 2.27
C ALA A 99 10.08 1.49 1.05
N PRO A 100 10.47 0.20 1.13
CA PRO A 100 10.48 -0.68 -0.02
C PRO A 100 9.09 -1.13 -0.42
N ILE A 101 8.96 -1.56 -1.67
CA ILE A 101 7.80 -2.29 -2.17
C ILE A 101 8.23 -3.72 -2.42
N PHE A 102 7.60 -4.67 -1.72
CA PHE A 102 7.74 -6.09 -1.97
C PHE A 102 6.62 -6.57 -2.88
N TYR A 103 6.92 -7.55 -3.74
CA TYR A 103 5.96 -8.09 -4.69
C TYR A 103 6.24 -9.55 -5.02
N LYS A 104 5.19 -10.32 -5.32
CA LYS A 104 5.33 -11.70 -5.80
C LYS A 104 5.98 -11.72 -7.18
N ARG A 105 7.23 -12.23 -7.25
CA ARG A 105 8.01 -12.26 -8.52
C ARG A 105 7.35 -13.08 -9.62
N ASN A 106 6.58 -14.09 -9.25
CA ASN A 106 5.88 -14.94 -10.21
C ASN A 106 4.65 -14.26 -10.82
N ARG A 107 4.08 -13.26 -10.12
CA ARG A 107 2.88 -12.55 -10.56
C ARG A 107 3.18 -11.24 -11.29
N PHE A 108 4.17 -10.48 -10.83
CA PHE A 108 4.39 -9.13 -11.35
C PHE A 108 5.68 -8.97 -12.14
N VAL A 109 5.65 -7.99 -13.05
CA VAL A 109 6.82 -7.39 -13.69
C VAL A 109 6.85 -5.93 -13.27
N VAL A 110 7.99 -5.47 -12.74
CA VAL A 110 8.26 -4.05 -12.51
C VAL A 110 8.76 -3.46 -13.82
N GLU A 111 7.91 -2.68 -14.51
CA GLU A 111 8.24 -2.08 -15.81
C GLU A 111 9.04 -0.78 -15.66
N LYS A 112 8.70 0.01 -14.62
CA LYS A 112 9.40 1.24 -14.24
C LYS A 112 9.43 1.32 -12.71
N SER A 113 10.48 1.86 -12.15
CA SER A 113 10.56 2.17 -10.71
C SER A 113 11.50 3.32 -10.45
N GLY A 114 11.39 3.89 -9.27
CA GLY A 114 12.27 4.94 -8.82
C GLY A 114 12.00 5.34 -7.38
N ASN A 115 12.77 6.33 -6.94
CA ASN A 115 12.66 6.87 -5.59
C ASN A 115 12.72 8.39 -5.65
N PHE A 116 12.11 9.04 -4.66
CA PHE A 116 12.30 10.45 -4.40
C PHE A 116 12.22 10.72 -2.89
N TRP A 117 12.82 11.80 -2.44
CA TRP A 117 12.79 12.22 -1.05
C TRP A 117 11.62 13.17 -0.80
N ILE A 118 11.02 13.08 0.37
CA ILE A 118 9.99 14.02 0.84
C ILE A 118 10.70 15.31 1.23
N ALA A 119 10.91 16.17 0.24
CA ALA A 119 11.61 17.44 0.36
C ALA A 119 11.09 18.41 -0.71
N GLU A 120 11.54 19.66 -0.64
CA GLU A 120 11.26 20.68 -1.62
C GLU A 120 11.69 20.23 -3.03
N PRO A 121 11.02 20.70 -4.11
CA PRO A 121 11.23 20.18 -5.48
C PRO A 121 12.67 20.12 -5.94
N GLU A 122 13.49 21.08 -5.54
CA GLU A 122 14.92 21.15 -5.89
C GLU A 122 15.78 20.11 -5.16
N LYS A 123 15.30 19.56 -4.04
CA LYS A 123 16.00 18.58 -3.21
C LYS A 123 15.44 17.16 -3.35
N MET A 124 14.21 16.98 -3.86
CA MET A 124 13.53 15.70 -3.84
C MET A 124 14.25 14.57 -4.57
N ASN A 125 15.19 14.88 -5.46
CA ASN A 125 15.99 13.87 -6.19
C ASN A 125 17.41 13.73 -5.62
N ILE A 126 17.71 14.35 -4.48
CA ILE A 126 19.02 14.29 -3.84
C ILE A 126 18.94 13.33 -2.65
N PRO A 127 19.68 12.20 -2.65
CA PRO A 127 19.71 11.27 -1.54
C PRO A 127 20.08 11.93 -0.21
N GLY A 128 19.41 11.53 0.86
CA GLY A 128 19.65 12.08 2.20
C GLY A 128 19.01 13.44 2.46
N SER A 129 18.27 13.99 1.50
CA SER A 129 17.61 15.29 1.69
C SER A 129 16.51 15.24 2.73
N LYS A 130 16.48 16.25 3.60
CA LYS A 130 15.41 16.56 4.52
C LYS A 130 14.60 17.72 3.96
N GLY A 131 13.27 17.60 3.98
CA GLY A 131 12.37 18.66 3.54
C GLY A 131 11.71 19.37 4.71
N TRP A 132 11.48 20.67 4.57
CA TRP A 132 10.79 21.51 5.55
C TRP A 132 11.34 21.34 6.97
N ASP A 133 10.50 21.02 7.92
CA ASP A 133 10.84 20.78 9.34
C ASP A 133 11.07 19.29 9.67
N SER A 134 11.37 18.45 8.67
CA SER A 134 11.59 17.02 8.85
C SER A 134 12.76 16.71 9.78
N ASP A 135 12.59 15.79 10.72
CA ASP A 135 13.66 15.34 11.62
C ASP A 135 14.65 14.41 10.91
N TYR A 136 14.16 13.54 10.02
CA TYR A 136 14.97 12.61 9.21
C TYR A 136 14.68 12.75 7.71
N PRO A 137 15.65 12.36 6.85
CA PRO A 137 15.33 12.14 5.45
C PRO A 137 14.21 11.11 5.31
N ARG A 138 13.26 11.36 4.41
CA ARG A 138 12.16 10.43 4.13
C ARG A 138 12.16 10.10 2.65
N VAL A 139 12.25 8.82 2.32
CA VAL A 139 12.26 8.32 0.95
C VAL A 139 10.93 7.68 0.60
N THR A 140 10.47 7.91 -0.61
CA THR A 140 9.31 7.26 -1.20
C THR A 140 9.78 6.38 -2.36
N THR A 141 9.31 5.14 -2.40
CA THR A 141 9.55 4.20 -3.52
C THR A 141 8.30 4.12 -4.38
N TRP A 142 8.45 4.08 -5.70
CA TRP A 142 7.35 3.91 -6.62
C TRP A 142 7.67 2.91 -7.74
N ALA A 143 6.61 2.31 -8.29
CA ALA A 143 6.71 1.40 -9.42
C ALA A 143 5.48 1.49 -10.35
N VAL A 144 5.71 1.25 -11.63
CA VAL A 144 4.70 0.79 -12.59
C VAL A 144 4.81 -0.73 -12.66
N MET A 145 3.72 -1.40 -12.32
CA MET A 145 3.67 -2.85 -12.22
C MET A 145 2.70 -3.43 -13.25
N LEU A 146 3.14 -4.48 -13.92
CA LEU A 146 2.30 -5.31 -14.80
C LEU A 146 1.94 -6.60 -14.05
N ASP A 147 0.64 -6.83 -13.84
CA ASP A 147 0.12 -8.11 -13.37
C ASP A 147 0.05 -9.12 -14.54
N LYS A 148 0.88 -10.14 -14.52
CA LYS A 148 0.94 -11.18 -15.57
C LYS A 148 -0.33 -12.03 -15.65
N VAL A 149 -1.13 -12.06 -14.58
CA VAL A 149 -2.36 -12.86 -14.52
C VAL A 149 -3.50 -12.15 -15.26
N SER A 150 -3.70 -10.86 -15.00
CA SER A 150 -4.77 -10.06 -15.59
C SER A 150 -4.34 -9.27 -16.84
N GLY A 151 -3.03 -9.10 -17.05
CA GLY A 151 -2.46 -8.23 -18.09
C GLY A 151 -2.60 -6.73 -17.78
N LYS A 152 -3.08 -6.38 -16.58
CA LYS A 152 -3.30 -4.98 -16.21
C LYS A 152 -2.05 -4.35 -15.61
N ARG A 153 -1.94 -3.04 -15.82
CA ARG A 153 -0.91 -2.19 -15.24
C ARG A 153 -1.50 -1.29 -14.18
N PHE A 154 -0.70 -1.01 -13.16
CA PHE A 154 -1.03 -0.02 -12.13
C PHE A 154 0.23 0.64 -11.61
N PHE A 155 0.06 1.82 -11.03
CA PHE A 155 1.10 2.56 -10.33
C PHE A 155 0.97 2.33 -8.83
N TYR A 156 2.08 1.98 -8.19
CA TYR A 156 2.14 1.78 -6.75
C TYR A 156 3.26 2.63 -6.14
N MET A 157 2.96 3.29 -5.04
CA MET A 157 3.89 4.12 -4.26
C MET A 157 3.81 3.73 -2.79
N ASN A 158 4.98 3.63 -2.13
CA ASN A 158 5.08 3.37 -0.69
C ASN A 158 5.96 4.43 -0.02
N THR A 159 5.54 4.94 1.13
CA THR A 159 6.16 6.06 1.83
C THR A 159 6.18 5.87 3.35
N HIS A 160 7.00 6.67 4.03
CA HIS A 160 6.97 6.86 5.47
C HIS A 160 7.15 8.36 5.75
N LEU A 161 6.08 9.06 6.14
CA LEU A 161 6.15 10.49 6.43
C LEU A 161 6.86 10.75 7.77
N ASP A 162 7.34 11.98 7.95
CA ASP A 162 8.10 12.33 9.15
C ASP A 162 7.22 12.31 10.42
N HIS A 163 7.78 11.82 11.52
CA HIS A 163 7.05 11.68 12.77
C HIS A 163 7.03 12.96 13.63
N ILE A 164 7.93 13.91 13.38
CA ILE A 164 8.03 15.18 14.11
C ILE A 164 7.49 16.34 13.28
N GLY A 165 8.03 16.55 12.06
CA GLY A 165 7.76 17.70 11.22
C GLY A 165 6.31 17.77 10.74
N ARG A 166 5.56 18.78 11.17
CA ARG A 166 4.16 18.97 10.75
C ARG A 166 4.08 19.50 9.32
N ASP A 167 4.93 20.47 8.99
CA ASP A 167 4.98 21.04 7.64
C ASP A 167 5.50 19.97 6.65
N ALA A 168 6.50 19.18 7.07
CA ALA A 168 7.01 18.07 6.28
C ALA A 168 5.93 17.01 5.95
N ARG A 169 5.03 16.69 6.90
CA ARG A 169 3.90 15.80 6.62
C ARG A 169 2.87 16.43 5.69
N HIS A 170 2.51 17.69 5.93
CA HIS A 170 1.52 18.40 5.13
C HIS A 170 1.99 18.57 3.66
N GLU A 171 3.17 19.14 3.47
CA GLU A 171 3.75 19.35 2.15
C GLU A 171 4.15 18.01 1.48
N GLY A 172 4.59 17.04 2.30
CA GLY A 172 4.83 15.68 1.84
C GLY A 172 3.59 15.03 1.23
N ALA A 173 2.42 15.18 1.84
CA ALA A 173 1.16 14.67 1.29
C ALA A 173 0.81 15.34 -0.06
N LYS A 174 1.01 16.64 -0.20
CA LYS A 174 0.85 17.34 -1.49
C LYS A 174 1.84 16.83 -2.53
N LEU A 175 3.10 16.64 -2.15
CA LEU A 175 4.14 16.11 -3.02
C LEU A 175 3.78 14.70 -3.50
N LEU A 176 3.29 13.82 -2.61
CA LEU A 176 2.84 12.46 -2.96
C LEU A 176 1.74 12.50 -4.02
N LEU A 177 0.70 13.33 -3.86
CA LEU A 177 -0.37 13.47 -4.85
C LEU A 177 0.15 13.97 -6.20
N ALA A 178 0.99 15.01 -6.19
CA ALA A 178 1.57 15.57 -7.40
C ALA A 178 2.46 14.56 -8.14
N GLN A 179 3.31 13.81 -7.41
CA GLN A 179 4.16 12.79 -7.99
C GLN A 179 3.35 11.56 -8.47
N ALA A 180 2.32 11.15 -7.73
CA ALA A 180 1.42 10.08 -8.16
C ALA A 180 0.73 10.45 -9.49
N ALA A 181 0.20 11.66 -9.61
CA ALA A 181 -0.43 12.15 -10.83
C ALA A 181 0.55 12.21 -12.03
N ARG A 182 1.79 12.64 -11.77
CA ARG A 182 2.83 12.77 -12.80
C ARG A 182 3.41 11.43 -13.24
N LEU A 183 3.78 10.58 -12.27
CA LEU A 183 4.55 9.36 -12.53
C LEU A 183 3.67 8.18 -12.96
N SER A 184 2.38 8.19 -12.60
CA SER A 184 1.45 7.13 -13.01
C SER A 184 1.16 7.14 -14.51
N GLU A 185 1.42 8.25 -15.21
CA GLU A 185 1.11 8.37 -16.65
C GLU A 185 -0.34 7.97 -16.98
N GLY A 186 -1.27 8.25 -16.06
CA GLY A 186 -2.69 7.91 -16.20
C GLY A 186 -3.06 6.47 -15.79
N LEU A 187 -2.13 5.66 -15.30
CA LEU A 187 -2.43 4.33 -14.75
C LEU A 187 -3.19 4.42 -13.42
N PRO A 188 -3.96 3.38 -13.06
CA PRO A 188 -4.58 3.27 -11.74
C PRO A 188 -3.55 3.42 -10.61
N VAL A 189 -3.87 4.26 -9.62
CA VAL A 189 -2.94 4.65 -8.55
C VAL A 189 -3.28 3.95 -7.25
N MET A 190 -2.24 3.45 -6.57
CA MET A 190 -2.27 3.02 -5.17
C MET A 190 -1.09 3.65 -4.43
N VAL A 191 -1.35 4.17 -3.22
CA VAL A 191 -0.33 4.72 -2.32
C VAL A 191 -0.50 4.09 -0.95
N SER A 192 0.57 3.52 -0.40
CA SER A 192 0.58 2.98 0.96
C SER A 192 1.65 3.64 1.81
N GLY A 193 1.52 3.50 3.11
CA GLY A 193 2.57 3.93 4.03
C GLY A 193 2.10 4.17 5.45
N ASP A 194 3.10 4.47 6.28
CA ASP A 194 2.93 5.12 7.57
C ASP A 194 2.98 6.63 7.36
N PHE A 195 1.86 7.28 7.60
CA PHE A 195 1.72 8.72 7.40
C PHE A 195 2.03 9.53 8.66
N ASN A 196 2.28 8.87 9.80
CA ASN A 196 2.49 9.52 11.10
C ASN A 196 1.44 10.60 11.40
N ALA A 197 0.21 10.36 10.97
CA ALA A 197 -0.91 11.29 11.05
C ALA A 197 -2.23 10.54 11.24
N THR A 198 -3.09 11.05 12.13
CA THR A 198 -4.42 10.50 12.35
C THR A 198 -5.39 10.90 11.23
N PRO A 199 -6.56 10.25 11.10
CA PRO A 199 -7.55 10.57 10.06
C PRO A 199 -8.08 12.01 10.06
N LYS A 200 -7.80 12.79 11.11
CA LYS A 200 -8.23 14.18 11.25
C LYS A 200 -7.11 15.19 10.99
N ASP A 201 -5.88 14.70 10.84
CA ASP A 201 -4.72 15.55 10.62
C ASP A 201 -4.58 15.99 9.16
N ASP A 202 -3.97 17.15 8.96
CA ASP A 202 -3.83 17.80 7.68
C ASP A 202 -3.30 16.89 6.55
N PRO A 203 -2.27 16.04 6.73
CA PRO A 203 -1.78 15.18 5.67
C PRO A 203 -2.85 14.27 5.10
N ILE A 204 -3.72 13.71 5.97
CA ILE A 204 -4.77 12.80 5.54
C ILE A 204 -5.92 13.55 4.89
N LEU A 205 -6.22 14.77 5.38
CA LEU A 205 -7.21 15.65 4.75
C LEU A 205 -6.75 16.06 3.35
N VAL A 206 -5.47 16.40 3.16
CA VAL A 206 -4.87 16.69 1.85
C VAL A 206 -5.00 15.49 0.90
N MET A 207 -4.63 14.29 1.37
CA MET A 207 -4.72 13.07 0.54
C MET A 207 -6.14 12.76 0.07
N THR A 208 -7.16 13.16 0.85
CA THR A 208 -8.56 12.78 0.63
C THR A 208 -9.49 13.95 0.31
N ASP A 209 -8.97 15.12 0.05
CA ASP A 209 -9.77 16.33 -0.26
C ASP A 209 -10.60 16.11 -1.54
N PRO A 210 -11.94 16.05 -1.45
CA PRO A 210 -12.80 15.79 -2.60
C PRO A 210 -12.79 16.91 -3.64
N THR A 211 -12.29 18.11 -3.28
CA THR A 211 -12.16 19.25 -4.20
C THR A 211 -10.89 19.18 -5.04
N ASN A 212 -9.90 18.37 -4.63
CA ASN A 212 -8.69 18.12 -5.39
C ASN A 212 -8.92 16.95 -6.37
N PRO A 213 -8.81 17.16 -7.70
CA PRO A 213 -9.00 16.10 -8.69
C PRO A 213 -7.94 14.97 -8.60
N GLN A 214 -6.81 15.23 -7.94
CA GLN A 214 -5.74 14.25 -7.70
C GLN A 214 -5.92 13.47 -6.40
N SER A 215 -6.93 13.81 -5.58
CA SER A 215 -7.16 13.14 -4.29
C SER A 215 -7.43 11.66 -4.45
N LEU A 216 -7.07 10.92 -3.40
CA LEU A 216 -7.21 9.48 -3.32
C LEU A 216 -8.28 9.10 -2.29
N ILE A 217 -8.73 7.88 -2.35
CA ILE A 217 -9.74 7.32 -1.47
C ILE A 217 -9.06 6.46 -0.42
N ASN A 218 -9.32 6.73 0.86
CA ASN A 218 -8.88 5.89 1.96
C ASN A 218 -9.64 4.56 1.92
N THR A 219 -8.92 3.46 1.73
CA THR A 219 -9.52 2.12 1.57
C THR A 219 -10.29 1.67 2.80
N ARG A 220 -9.86 2.03 4.01
CA ARG A 220 -10.59 1.69 5.24
C ARG A 220 -11.98 2.34 5.29
N ARG A 221 -12.13 3.55 4.73
CA ARG A 221 -13.42 4.25 4.68
C ARG A 221 -14.32 3.79 3.55
N SER A 222 -13.74 3.24 2.49
CA SER A 222 -14.47 2.84 1.28
C SER A 222 -14.67 1.34 1.13
N ALA A 223 -13.98 0.51 1.92
CA ALA A 223 -14.10 -0.94 1.86
C ALA A 223 -15.52 -1.42 2.20
N LYS A 224 -15.99 -2.43 1.48
CA LYS A 224 -17.31 -3.05 1.74
C LYS A 224 -17.35 -3.74 3.09
N PHE A 225 -16.22 -4.36 3.49
CA PHE A 225 -16.06 -5.03 4.77
C PHE A 225 -14.78 -4.57 5.45
N VAL A 226 -14.89 -4.18 6.71
CA VAL A 226 -13.76 -3.74 7.54
C VAL A 226 -13.64 -4.68 8.72
N TYR A 227 -12.39 -5.08 9.05
CA TYR A 227 -12.08 -5.95 10.16
C TYR A 227 -10.92 -5.39 10.99
N GLY A 228 -10.88 -5.77 12.28
CA GLY A 228 -9.84 -5.39 13.22
C GLY A 228 -10.07 -4.04 13.90
N PRO A 229 -9.13 -3.62 14.77
CA PRO A 229 -9.26 -2.41 15.56
C PRO A 229 -9.28 -1.13 14.71
N ASP A 230 -9.66 -0.02 15.34
CA ASP A 230 -9.68 1.33 14.75
C ASP A 230 -8.40 2.13 15.00
N TRP A 231 -7.32 1.44 15.34
CA TRP A 231 -5.97 1.95 15.53
C TRP A 231 -4.97 1.03 14.81
N SER A 232 -3.82 1.59 14.40
CA SER A 232 -2.77 0.81 13.74
C SER A 232 -1.41 0.88 14.43
N PHE A 233 -1.22 1.78 15.39
CA PHE A 233 0.00 1.87 16.21
C PHE A 233 -0.29 1.59 17.67
N HIS A 234 0.54 0.75 18.31
CA HIS A 234 0.33 0.31 19.70
C HIS A 234 1.60 0.25 20.56
N ASP A 235 2.77 0.55 19.96
CA ASP A 235 4.06 0.55 20.66
C ASP A 235 4.28 -0.75 21.46
N PHE A 236 4.23 -1.90 20.78
CA PHE A 236 4.33 -3.23 21.40
C PHE A 236 3.37 -3.42 22.60
N GLY A 237 2.18 -2.86 22.50
CA GLY A 237 1.18 -2.95 23.56
C GLY A 237 1.36 -1.98 24.71
N ARG A 238 2.37 -1.10 24.70
CA ARG A 238 2.62 -0.11 25.78
C ARG A 238 1.58 0.99 25.84
N ILE A 239 0.99 1.36 24.68
CA ILE A 239 -0.08 2.35 24.60
C ILE A 239 -1.42 1.67 24.94
N LYS A 240 -2.22 2.31 25.81
CA LYS A 240 -3.55 1.83 26.16
C LYS A 240 -4.44 1.81 24.93
N PRO A 241 -5.31 0.80 24.72
CA PRO A 241 -6.15 0.69 23.52
C PRO A 241 -6.94 1.94 23.15
N SER A 242 -7.45 2.69 24.17
CA SER A 242 -8.21 3.93 23.95
C SER A 242 -7.37 5.13 23.47
N GLU A 243 -6.05 5.02 23.50
CA GLU A 243 -5.10 6.10 23.17
C GLU A 243 -4.31 5.80 21.89
N ARG A 244 -4.47 4.59 21.32
CA ARG A 244 -3.75 4.14 20.12
C ARG A 244 -4.24 4.87 18.88
N PRO A 245 -3.34 5.51 18.09
CA PRO A 245 -3.73 6.19 16.88
C PRO A 245 -3.81 5.24 15.67
N TRP A 246 -4.51 5.69 14.64
CA TRP A 246 -4.44 5.12 13.30
C TRP A 246 -3.44 5.93 12.48
N LEU A 247 -2.35 5.31 11.99
CA LEU A 247 -1.24 5.96 11.29
C LEU A 247 -0.95 5.36 9.90
N ASP A 248 -1.39 4.11 9.65
CA ASP A 248 -1.04 3.33 8.48
C ASP A 248 -2.19 3.30 7.47
N TYR A 249 -1.90 3.63 6.22
CA TYR A 249 -2.93 3.80 5.21
C TYR A 249 -2.59 3.12 3.90
N ILE A 250 -3.65 2.71 3.19
CA ILE A 250 -3.62 2.42 1.76
C ILE A 250 -4.68 3.31 1.11
N PHE A 251 -4.24 4.17 0.20
CA PHE A 251 -5.07 5.04 -0.60
C PHE A 251 -5.09 4.55 -2.04
N VAL A 252 -6.23 4.71 -2.70
CA VAL A 252 -6.42 4.32 -4.11
C VAL A 252 -7.19 5.38 -4.86
N ASP A 253 -7.03 5.43 -6.17
CA ASP A 253 -7.88 6.27 -7.00
C ASP A 253 -9.27 5.63 -7.25
N ARG A 254 -10.14 6.35 -7.94
CA ARG A 254 -11.55 5.96 -8.16
C ARG A 254 -11.73 4.71 -9.05
N ARG A 255 -10.70 4.24 -9.72
CA ARG A 255 -10.72 3.04 -10.57
C ARG A 255 -10.67 1.76 -9.76
N TRP A 256 -10.14 1.82 -8.55
CA TRP A 256 -10.13 0.72 -7.62
C TRP A 256 -11.41 0.66 -6.79
N THR A 257 -11.80 -0.55 -6.44
CA THR A 257 -12.84 -0.82 -5.45
C THR A 257 -12.22 -1.59 -4.30
N ALA A 258 -12.27 -1.05 -3.09
CA ALA A 258 -11.87 -1.76 -1.88
C ALA A 258 -12.97 -2.75 -1.48
N LEU A 259 -12.67 -4.03 -1.54
CA LEU A 259 -13.59 -5.10 -1.14
C LEU A 259 -13.51 -5.37 0.36
N THR A 260 -12.30 -5.50 0.88
CA THR A 260 -12.05 -5.66 2.31
C THR A 260 -10.90 -4.78 2.75
N CYS A 261 -10.92 -4.37 4.03
CA CYS A 261 -9.80 -3.72 4.70
C CYS A 261 -9.68 -4.30 6.11
N ALA A 262 -8.56 -4.93 6.41
CA ALA A 262 -8.27 -5.52 7.71
C ALA A 262 -7.08 -4.84 8.37
N CYS A 263 -7.21 -4.55 9.66
CA CYS A 263 -6.10 -4.19 10.53
C CYS A 263 -5.70 -5.43 11.32
N LEU A 264 -4.48 -5.92 11.11
CA LEU A 264 -3.99 -7.20 11.61
C LEU A 264 -3.34 -6.98 12.97
N SER A 265 -4.11 -7.20 14.05
CA SER A 265 -3.67 -6.97 15.44
C SER A 265 -3.17 -8.26 16.10
N GLU A 266 -2.53 -9.11 15.36
CA GLU A 266 -2.05 -10.42 15.80
C GLU A 266 -0.80 -10.29 16.69
N TYR A 267 -0.69 -11.20 17.65
CA TYR A 267 0.50 -11.36 18.48
C TYR A 267 0.70 -12.85 18.82
N TYR A 268 1.92 -13.23 19.12
CA TYR A 268 2.34 -14.63 19.31
C TYR A 268 2.86 -14.81 20.72
N GLY A 269 1.97 -15.25 21.62
CA GLY A 269 2.29 -15.30 23.05
C GLY A 269 2.50 -13.89 23.62
N GLU A 270 3.74 -13.54 23.94
CA GLU A 270 4.13 -12.21 24.44
C GLU A 270 4.79 -11.32 23.37
N LEU A 271 4.97 -11.85 22.14
CA LEU A 271 5.69 -11.18 21.06
C LEU A 271 4.71 -10.59 20.05
N PHE A 272 5.01 -9.38 19.61
CA PHE A 272 4.35 -8.74 18.48
C PHE A 272 5.23 -8.81 17.23
N PRO A 273 4.66 -8.99 16.03
CA PRO A 273 5.43 -8.90 14.78
C PRO A 273 6.11 -7.55 14.60
N THR A 274 5.48 -6.49 15.10
CA THR A 274 5.93 -5.10 15.07
C THR A 274 5.18 -4.29 16.14
N ASP A 275 5.50 -3.02 16.30
CA ASP A 275 4.76 -2.06 17.14
C ASP A 275 3.57 -1.41 16.43
N HIS A 276 3.38 -1.71 15.13
CA HIS A 276 2.21 -1.36 14.33
C HIS A 276 1.36 -2.60 14.03
N CYS A 277 0.12 -2.37 13.62
CA CYS A 277 -0.73 -3.40 13.03
C CYS A 277 -0.69 -3.25 11.50
N PRO A 278 -0.24 -4.26 10.75
CA PRO A 278 -0.31 -4.21 9.30
C PRO A 278 -1.74 -3.98 8.81
N VAL A 279 -1.90 -3.20 7.74
CA VAL A 279 -3.20 -2.99 7.10
C VAL A 279 -3.21 -3.75 5.78
N LEU A 280 -4.11 -4.72 5.66
CA LEU A 280 -4.30 -5.56 4.48
C LEU A 280 -5.61 -5.19 3.79
N VAL A 281 -5.56 -4.97 2.48
CA VAL A 281 -6.74 -4.70 1.66
C VAL A 281 -6.86 -5.69 0.51
N VAL A 282 -8.08 -6.02 0.15
CA VAL A 282 -8.39 -6.68 -1.13
C VAL A 282 -9.03 -5.65 -2.03
N LEU A 283 -8.37 -5.38 -3.13
CA LEU A 283 -8.77 -4.41 -4.14
C LEU A 283 -9.24 -5.12 -5.40
N SER A 284 -10.23 -4.55 -6.06
CA SER A 284 -10.66 -4.93 -7.40
C SER A 284 -10.42 -3.77 -8.37
N LEU A 285 -9.78 -4.06 -9.48
CA LEU A 285 -9.63 -3.15 -10.61
C LEU A 285 -10.44 -3.69 -11.78
N LYS A 286 -11.52 -3.00 -12.11
CA LYS A 286 -12.40 -3.38 -13.22
C LYS A 286 -11.72 -3.15 -14.57
N GLN A 287 -12.18 -3.87 -15.57
CA GLN A 287 -11.77 -3.62 -16.95
C GLN A 287 -12.33 -2.26 -17.39
N ASP A 288 -11.47 -1.41 -17.99
CA ASP A 288 -11.97 -0.26 -18.71
C ASP A 288 -12.85 -0.78 -19.85
N ILE A 289 -14.13 -0.48 -19.80
CA ILE A 289 -15.03 -0.74 -20.91
C ILE A 289 -14.64 0.30 -21.98
N PHE A 290 -13.72 -0.06 -22.88
CA PHE A 290 -13.53 0.69 -24.10
C PHE A 290 -14.82 0.55 -24.91
N ILE A 291 -15.72 1.49 -24.78
CA ILE A 291 -16.80 1.67 -25.74
C ILE A 291 -16.09 2.14 -27.02
N HIS A 292 -15.70 1.19 -27.86
CA HIS A 292 -15.43 1.51 -29.25
C HIS A 292 -16.76 2.06 -29.81
N ASN A 293 -16.87 3.38 -29.86
CA ASN A 293 -17.85 4.03 -30.70
C ASN A 293 -17.52 3.64 -32.15
N LEU A 294 -18.01 2.48 -32.57
CA LEU A 294 -18.17 2.17 -33.97
C LEU A 294 -19.14 3.24 -34.50
N ARG A 295 -18.58 4.34 -35.01
CA ARG A 295 -19.31 5.25 -35.88
C ARG A 295 -19.78 4.40 -37.06
N TRP A 296 -21.04 4.03 -37.05
CA TRP A 296 -21.73 3.57 -38.22
C TRP A 296 -21.65 4.72 -39.23
N GLY A 297 -20.76 4.58 -40.19
CA GLY A 297 -20.72 5.44 -41.34
C GLY A 297 -22.08 5.41 -42.02
N ALA A 298 -22.71 6.58 -42.07
CA ALA A 298 -23.96 6.78 -42.78
C ALA A 298 -23.79 6.25 -44.20
N VAL A 299 -24.52 5.19 -44.53
CA VAL A 299 -24.71 4.75 -45.92
C VAL A 299 -25.57 5.79 -46.58
N HIS A 300 -24.94 6.69 -47.33
CA HIS A 300 -25.64 7.61 -48.22
C HIS A 300 -26.12 6.89 -49.46
N ASN A 301 -27.46 6.98 -49.67
CA ASN A 301 -28.19 7.08 -50.91
C ASN A 301 -27.87 6.14 -52.10
N TRP A 302 -28.68 5.10 -52.22
CA TRP A 302 -29.08 4.59 -53.51
C TRP A 302 -30.51 5.02 -53.79
N ARG A 303 -30.72 6.20 -54.37
CA ARG A 303 -31.90 6.55 -55.17
C ARG A 303 -31.44 7.33 -56.38
N SER A 304 -31.39 6.65 -57.51
CA SER A 304 -31.65 7.16 -58.86
C SER A 304 -30.99 6.22 -59.88
N LEU A 305 -31.79 5.32 -60.40
CA LEU A 305 -31.64 4.75 -61.76
C LEU A 305 -32.86 3.85 -62.00
N LEU A 306 -33.94 4.51 -62.38
CA LEU A 306 -35.00 3.99 -63.20
C LEU A 306 -35.70 5.19 -63.87
N LEU A 307 -35.23 5.48 -65.05
CA LEU A 307 -35.95 5.82 -66.29
C LEU A 307 -34.97 5.87 -67.40
#